data_3b864fb982cf20b7fb05bda087c8cfc2
#
_entry.id   3b864fb982cf20b7fb05bda087c8cfc2
#
_cell.length_a   1.000
_cell.length_b   1.000
_cell.length_c   1.000
_cell.angle_alpha   90.00
_cell.angle_beta   90.00
_cell.angle_gamma   90.00
#
_symmetry.space_group_name_H-M   'P 1'
#
loop_
_entity.id
_entity.type
_entity.pdbx_description
1 polymer ?
#
loop_
_entity_poly.entity_id
_entity_poly.type
_entity_poly.pdbx_seq_one_letter_code
_entity_poly.pdbx_strand_id
1 'polypeptide(L)'
;MNSTINGVALNEDVDYYEIKATKGQRISAEVEAIRLSGPLFDPYLAILDENFFEIASSDDSELLLQDSTTSIIAPKTGKYFIEMRESSYRGSNSYRYRLHVGSFPRPRVVVPSGGQAGKSIEFTFLGDPKGPFKKTITLPDDGSDILAYHPEKNGLFAPSPNNIKISNFPSIQEVEPNNGIKEATKTHLSIPLGFNGVIEKEGDIDYFRFQAKKGDRYYIKAHARSVASPLDPVLNLYHGDGKSIRGNDDGGNGPDSLITQTFPKDGEYVLRITDHLSRGSPLHAYRIETQKIGPEISASIPMFSNRDSQSRQMIPVPRGNRAATSFTLSRKNFTGDLDVLAKNLPKGVKISVPKAPSSFNSIPVVFSAEANAPLEKSLAEFDIIHFDKDKNTSISGKYKHRVDLVYGPPNNRTYYEATYPFLPIAVVEPVPFKVKLHPPPTPIVRGGSLNIKVEVIRDANFSKEIVVKILAKPPGIGAKGNIKIPTGKNFGFYSLTANGGTPIGEWEIGVQGEAAASGGGQILAASNFIKLKTEEPYLSVKINMSAVQRGQQGEMVCDLDIMRPFEGIAKAELKGLPPFSSTEQIDFDANSSQIRFPITTEDKARAGLTKNLFCFVRIPFSGELITHS
;
A
#
# COMPACT_ATOMS: atom_id res chain seq x y z
N MET A 1 39.09 -11.75 -17.53
CA MET A 1 38.48 -10.70 -16.66
C MET A 1 37.39 -9.98 -17.45
N ASN A 2 36.44 -9.29 -16.82
CA ASN A 2 35.20 -8.76 -17.38
C ASN A 2 34.20 -9.86 -17.75
N SER A 3 33.78 -10.60 -16.75
CA SER A 3 32.86 -11.74 -16.86
C SER A 3 31.73 -11.64 -15.85
N THR A 4 30.57 -12.18 -16.21
CA THR A 4 29.45 -12.41 -15.31
C THR A 4 29.24 -13.90 -15.16
N ILE A 5 29.19 -14.39 -13.94
CA ILE A 5 29.10 -15.79 -13.57
C ILE A 5 27.79 -15.97 -12.81
N ASN A 6 27.06 -17.06 -13.11
CA ASN A 6 25.89 -17.45 -12.31
C ASN A 6 26.27 -18.68 -11.50
N GLY A 7 25.95 -18.67 -10.20
CA GLY A 7 26.25 -19.75 -9.29
C GLY A 7 25.11 -20.04 -8.30
N VAL A 8 25.33 -21.05 -7.47
CA VAL A 8 24.42 -21.46 -6.40
C VAL A 8 25.27 -21.78 -5.17
N ALA A 9 25.07 -21.08 -4.07
CA ALA A 9 25.77 -21.39 -2.82
C ALA A 9 25.06 -22.52 -2.08
N LEU A 10 25.70 -23.68 -1.98
CA LEU A 10 25.24 -24.83 -1.21
C LEU A 10 25.68 -24.71 0.26
N ASN A 11 25.21 -25.61 1.11
CA ASN A 11 25.60 -25.64 2.52
C ASN A 11 27.09 -25.93 2.67
N GLU A 12 27.82 -25.11 3.44
CA GLU A 12 29.27 -25.20 3.65
C GLU A 12 30.11 -25.07 2.36
N ASP A 13 29.52 -24.46 1.31
CA ASP A 13 30.13 -24.28 0.00
C ASP A 13 30.90 -22.95 -0.09
N VAL A 14 32.05 -22.98 -0.78
CA VAL A 14 32.85 -21.81 -1.09
C VAL A 14 33.31 -21.88 -2.52
N ASP A 15 32.84 -20.96 -3.33
CA ASP A 15 33.21 -20.86 -4.75
C ASP A 15 34.46 -20.00 -4.93
N TYR A 16 35.46 -20.50 -5.67
CA TYR A 16 36.67 -19.80 -6.01
C TYR A 16 36.81 -19.61 -7.53
N TYR A 17 37.04 -18.38 -7.96
CA TYR A 17 37.20 -18.04 -9.38
C TYR A 17 38.60 -17.48 -9.64
N GLU A 18 39.44 -18.23 -10.38
CA GLU A 18 40.78 -17.79 -10.79
C GLU A 18 40.67 -16.67 -11.85
N ILE A 19 41.36 -15.57 -11.61
CA ILE A 19 41.53 -14.48 -12.59
C ILE A 19 43.02 -14.14 -12.71
N LYS A 20 43.39 -13.50 -13.83
CA LYS A 20 44.75 -12.95 -14.02
C LYS A 20 44.67 -11.44 -14.16
N ALA A 21 45.56 -10.74 -13.48
CA ALA A 21 45.67 -9.30 -13.56
C ALA A 21 47.11 -8.84 -13.65
N THR A 22 47.34 -7.70 -14.28
CA THR A 22 48.64 -7.04 -14.33
C THR A 22 48.77 -6.04 -13.18
N LYS A 23 49.99 -5.81 -12.75
CA LYS A 23 50.24 -4.79 -11.71
C LYS A 23 49.63 -3.43 -12.09
N GLY A 24 48.90 -2.81 -11.16
CA GLY A 24 48.20 -1.53 -11.38
C GLY A 24 46.83 -1.66 -12.10
N GLN A 25 46.43 -2.88 -12.48
CA GLN A 25 45.10 -3.12 -13.01
C GLN A 25 44.07 -3.11 -11.89
N ARG A 26 42.87 -2.52 -12.13
CA ARG A 26 41.76 -2.63 -11.19
C ARG A 26 41.17 -4.04 -11.27
N ILE A 27 40.89 -4.63 -10.12
CA ILE A 27 40.07 -5.83 -9.93
C ILE A 27 38.84 -5.39 -9.14
N SER A 28 37.69 -5.43 -9.75
CA SER A 28 36.40 -5.17 -9.09
C SER A 28 35.57 -6.45 -9.14
N ALA A 29 34.96 -6.78 -8.00
CA ALA A 29 34.02 -7.88 -7.89
C ALA A 29 32.74 -7.37 -7.21
N GLU A 30 31.59 -7.77 -7.73
CA GLU A 30 30.27 -7.39 -7.24
C GLU A 30 29.34 -8.59 -7.37
N VAL A 31 28.59 -8.91 -6.30
CA VAL A 31 27.59 -9.98 -6.31
C VAL A 31 26.18 -9.42 -6.30
N GLU A 32 25.28 -10.05 -7.02
CA GLU A 32 23.84 -9.90 -6.89
C GLU A 32 23.29 -11.20 -6.28
N ALA A 33 22.69 -11.12 -5.11
CA ALA A 33 22.05 -12.22 -4.41
C ALA A 33 20.64 -11.82 -3.95
N ILE A 34 20.51 -10.92 -2.98
CA ILE A 34 19.22 -10.38 -2.54
C ILE A 34 18.51 -9.69 -3.71
N ARG A 35 19.23 -8.93 -4.52
CA ARG A 35 18.66 -8.19 -5.67
C ARG A 35 18.19 -9.08 -6.83
N LEU A 36 18.53 -10.37 -6.84
CA LEU A 36 17.96 -11.35 -7.79
C LEU A 36 16.57 -11.84 -7.40
N SER A 37 16.06 -11.47 -6.23
CA SER A 37 14.87 -12.03 -5.58
C SER A 37 15.01 -13.50 -5.18
N GLY A 38 14.17 -13.97 -4.26
CA GLY A 38 14.19 -15.34 -3.78
C GLY A 38 14.34 -15.43 -2.25
N PRO A 39 14.91 -16.52 -1.71
CA PRO A 39 15.17 -16.61 -0.28
C PRO A 39 16.24 -15.62 0.17
N LEU A 40 16.19 -15.25 1.44
CA LEU A 40 17.22 -14.42 2.05
C LEU A 40 18.57 -15.16 1.97
N PHE A 41 19.51 -14.55 1.25
CA PHE A 41 20.86 -15.05 1.05
C PHE A 41 21.83 -13.88 1.29
N ASP A 42 22.74 -14.04 2.21
CA ASP A 42 23.70 -13.04 2.67
C ASP A 42 25.11 -13.37 2.12
N PRO A 43 25.54 -12.71 1.01
CA PRO A 43 26.77 -13.08 0.33
C PRO A 43 28.00 -12.43 0.96
N TYR A 44 29.05 -13.22 1.18
CA TYR A 44 30.41 -12.75 1.47
C TYR A 44 31.27 -12.84 0.21
N LEU A 45 32.05 -11.80 -0.05
CA LEU A 45 32.91 -11.66 -1.22
C LEU A 45 34.32 -11.25 -0.81
N ALA A 46 35.34 -11.97 -1.28
CA ALA A 46 36.74 -11.59 -1.06
C ALA A 46 37.59 -11.66 -2.32
N ILE A 47 38.65 -10.86 -2.37
CA ILE A 47 39.72 -10.94 -3.37
C ILE A 47 40.97 -11.46 -2.65
N LEU A 48 41.47 -12.61 -3.10
CA LEU A 48 42.62 -13.30 -2.54
C LEU A 48 43.82 -13.22 -3.51
N ASP A 49 45.03 -13.32 -2.97
CA ASP A 49 46.23 -13.48 -3.75
C ASP A 49 46.45 -14.93 -4.22
N GLU A 50 47.56 -15.20 -4.92
CA GLU A 50 47.92 -16.52 -5.41
C GLU A 50 48.13 -17.58 -4.32
N ASN A 51 48.33 -17.16 -3.08
CA ASN A 51 48.53 -18.03 -1.91
C ASN A 51 47.24 -18.12 -1.05
N PHE A 52 46.12 -17.62 -1.54
CA PHE A 52 44.83 -17.55 -0.85
C PHE A 52 44.83 -16.62 0.37
N PHE A 53 45.77 -15.64 0.48
CA PHE A 53 45.67 -14.60 1.46
C PHE A 53 44.69 -13.51 1.01
N GLU A 54 43.79 -13.13 1.91
CA GLU A 54 42.79 -12.09 1.66
C GLU A 54 43.45 -10.72 1.52
N ILE A 55 43.17 -10.04 0.41
CA ILE A 55 43.61 -8.68 0.14
C ILE A 55 42.50 -7.67 0.48
N ALA A 56 41.28 -8.01 0.18
CA ALA A 56 40.11 -7.20 0.48
C ALA A 56 38.86 -8.08 0.50
N SER A 57 37.92 -7.72 1.35
CA SER A 57 36.62 -8.41 1.45
C SER A 57 35.47 -7.43 1.67
N SER A 58 34.26 -7.93 1.49
CA SER A 58 33.00 -7.24 1.79
C SER A 58 31.98 -8.29 2.20
N ASP A 59 31.24 -7.98 3.23
CA ASP A 59 30.10 -8.74 3.72
C ASP A 59 28.80 -8.04 3.31
N ASP A 60 28.70 -6.75 3.62
CA ASP A 60 27.61 -5.84 3.23
C ASP A 60 28.16 -4.63 2.47
N SER A 61 27.29 -4.02 1.67
CA SER A 61 27.60 -2.73 1.03
C SER A 61 26.38 -1.81 1.10
N GLU A 62 26.57 -0.60 1.64
CA GLU A 62 25.54 0.44 1.64
C GLU A 62 25.03 0.77 0.23
N LEU A 63 25.88 0.58 -0.78
CA LEU A 63 25.54 0.79 -2.19
C LEU A 63 24.55 -0.24 -2.73
N LEU A 64 24.60 -1.47 -2.24
CA LEU A 64 23.97 -2.65 -2.84
C LEU A 64 23.00 -3.38 -1.88
N LEU A 65 22.50 -2.70 -0.86
CA LEU A 65 21.76 -3.30 0.24
C LEU A 65 22.68 -4.23 1.07
N GLN A 66 22.34 -5.52 1.13
CA GLN A 66 23.18 -6.55 1.76
C GLN A 66 24.02 -7.35 0.75
N ASP A 67 23.96 -7.00 -0.55
CA ASP A 67 24.84 -7.61 -1.54
C ASP A 67 26.25 -7.01 -1.45
N SER A 68 27.27 -7.82 -1.64
CA SER A 68 28.66 -7.45 -1.38
C SER A 68 29.37 -6.94 -2.63
N THR A 69 30.26 -5.98 -2.45
CA THR A 69 31.19 -5.52 -3.52
C THR A 69 32.54 -5.14 -2.94
N THR A 70 33.61 -5.51 -3.64
CA THR A 70 34.97 -5.12 -3.28
C THR A 70 35.80 -4.79 -4.50
N SER A 71 36.78 -3.90 -4.36
CA SER A 71 37.62 -3.48 -5.48
C SER A 71 39.01 -3.08 -5.00
N ILE A 72 40.04 -3.54 -5.71
CA ILE A 72 41.45 -3.25 -5.41
C ILE A 72 42.20 -2.82 -6.67
N ILE A 73 43.42 -2.30 -6.47
CA ILE A 73 44.46 -2.22 -7.50
C ILE A 73 45.41 -3.39 -7.31
N ALA A 74 45.58 -4.22 -8.33
CA ALA A 74 46.45 -5.38 -8.31
C ALA A 74 47.90 -4.96 -7.92
N PRO A 75 48.43 -5.41 -6.76
CA PRO A 75 49.77 -4.99 -6.31
C PRO A 75 50.91 -5.60 -7.15
N LYS A 76 50.65 -6.75 -7.80
CA LYS A 76 51.59 -7.45 -8.68
C LYS A 76 50.90 -8.07 -9.90
N THR A 77 51.65 -8.38 -10.93
CA THR A 77 51.13 -9.19 -12.03
C THR A 77 51.10 -10.66 -11.59
N GLY A 78 49.96 -11.32 -11.74
CA GLY A 78 49.82 -12.69 -11.29
C GLY A 78 48.38 -13.20 -11.28
N LYS A 79 48.19 -14.30 -10.59
CA LYS A 79 46.89 -14.89 -10.32
C LYS A 79 46.26 -14.28 -9.08
N TYR A 80 44.95 -14.16 -9.11
CA TYR A 80 44.09 -13.76 -7.99
C TYR A 80 42.88 -14.69 -7.96
N PHE A 81 42.28 -14.85 -6.81
CA PHE A 81 41.05 -15.61 -6.64
C PHE A 81 39.94 -14.72 -6.09
N ILE A 82 38.76 -14.87 -6.63
CA ILE A 82 37.55 -14.26 -6.08
C ILE A 82 36.86 -15.37 -5.29
N GLU A 83 36.77 -15.19 -3.98
CA GLU A 83 36.01 -16.05 -3.09
C GLU A 83 34.58 -15.54 -2.97
N MET A 84 33.61 -16.42 -3.10
CA MET A 84 32.21 -16.15 -2.95
C MET A 84 31.56 -17.25 -2.13
N ARG A 85 30.86 -16.91 -1.05
CA ARG A 85 30.14 -17.83 -0.17
C ARG A 85 28.96 -17.13 0.52
N GLU A 86 28.12 -17.87 1.21
CA GLU A 86 27.19 -17.29 2.17
C GLU A 86 27.94 -16.92 3.46
N SER A 87 27.60 -15.77 4.07
CA SER A 87 28.30 -15.17 5.21
C SER A 87 28.44 -16.14 6.40
N SER A 88 27.41 -16.94 6.69
CA SER A 88 27.39 -17.94 7.77
C SER A 88 27.56 -19.39 7.29
N TYR A 89 28.04 -19.60 6.06
CA TYR A 89 28.21 -20.92 5.42
C TYR A 89 26.91 -21.74 5.29
N ARG A 90 25.74 -21.11 5.36
CA ARG A 90 24.47 -21.73 5.02
C ARG A 90 24.32 -21.79 3.50
N GLY A 91 23.44 -22.65 3.04
CA GLY A 91 23.21 -22.77 1.60
C GLY A 91 21.96 -23.54 1.23
N SER A 92 21.61 -23.49 -0.04
CA SER A 92 20.43 -24.15 -0.59
C SER A 92 20.50 -24.15 -2.11
N ASN A 93 19.86 -25.09 -2.79
CA ASN A 93 19.69 -25.09 -4.24
C ASN A 93 18.96 -23.83 -4.78
N SER A 94 18.35 -23.05 -3.90
CA SER A 94 17.69 -21.78 -4.21
C SER A 94 18.54 -20.53 -3.92
N TYR A 95 19.73 -20.67 -3.31
CA TYR A 95 20.65 -19.57 -3.02
C TYR A 95 21.45 -19.24 -4.28
N ARG A 96 20.78 -18.63 -5.24
CA ARG A 96 21.37 -18.26 -6.54
C ARG A 96 22.04 -16.89 -6.44
N TYR A 97 23.18 -16.75 -7.10
CA TYR A 97 23.88 -15.49 -7.23
C TYR A 97 24.34 -15.22 -8.65
N ARG A 98 24.63 -13.97 -8.91
CA ARG A 98 25.32 -13.48 -10.10
C ARG A 98 26.53 -12.69 -9.64
N LEU A 99 27.72 -13.16 -10.01
CA LEU A 99 29.00 -12.53 -9.70
C LEU A 99 29.55 -11.83 -10.94
N HIS A 100 29.80 -10.53 -10.81
CA HIS A 100 30.46 -9.70 -11.82
C HIS A 100 31.91 -9.49 -11.41
N VAL A 101 32.86 -9.86 -12.28
CA VAL A 101 34.29 -9.64 -12.06
C VAL A 101 34.86 -8.90 -13.25
N GLY A 102 35.53 -7.76 -12.99
CA GLY A 102 36.06 -6.95 -14.09
C GLY A 102 37.02 -5.84 -13.65
N SER A 103 37.33 -4.98 -14.62
CA SER A 103 38.11 -3.74 -14.38
C SER A 103 37.21 -2.50 -14.43
N PHE A 104 35.91 -2.68 -14.21
CA PHE A 104 34.93 -1.59 -14.18
C PHE A 104 35.16 -0.67 -12.96
N PRO A 105 34.85 0.65 -13.08
CA PRO A 105 34.93 1.56 -11.95
C PRO A 105 33.88 1.21 -10.88
N ARG A 106 34.27 1.25 -9.60
CA ARG A 106 33.36 0.96 -8.51
C ARG A 106 33.47 2.01 -7.41
N PRO A 107 32.99 3.26 -7.67
CA PRO A 107 32.87 4.26 -6.62
C PRO A 107 31.76 3.88 -5.63
N ARG A 108 31.91 4.31 -4.38
CA ARG A 108 30.96 4.04 -3.30
C ARG A 108 29.89 5.12 -3.21
N VAL A 109 30.28 6.40 -3.24
CA VAL A 109 29.36 7.54 -3.10
C VAL A 109 29.57 8.58 -4.18
N VAL A 110 28.61 9.48 -4.34
CA VAL A 110 28.62 10.58 -5.30
C VAL A 110 28.38 11.91 -4.57
N VAL A 111 29.21 12.92 -4.88
CA VAL A 111 29.12 14.26 -4.29
C VAL A 111 29.02 15.30 -5.42
N PRO A 112 28.00 16.21 -5.35
CA PRO A 112 26.87 16.23 -4.43
C PRO A 112 25.99 14.99 -4.58
N SER A 113 25.25 14.60 -3.52
CA SER A 113 24.40 13.41 -3.57
C SER A 113 23.10 13.60 -4.37
N GLY A 114 22.88 14.79 -4.93
CA GLY A 114 21.74 15.10 -5.78
C GLY A 114 21.71 16.54 -6.25
N GLY A 115 20.69 16.87 -7.07
CA GLY A 115 20.56 18.18 -7.66
C GLY A 115 19.14 18.50 -8.16
N GLN A 116 19.00 19.67 -8.78
CA GLN A 116 17.74 20.10 -9.38
C GLN A 116 17.55 19.48 -10.77
N ALA A 117 16.33 19.03 -11.06
CA ALA A 117 15.91 18.52 -12.35
C ALA A 117 16.26 19.50 -13.49
N GLY A 118 16.64 18.95 -14.65
CA GLY A 118 17.02 19.71 -15.83
C GLY A 118 18.36 20.46 -15.74
N LYS A 119 19.09 20.40 -14.61
CA LYS A 119 20.38 21.09 -14.44
C LYS A 119 21.56 20.17 -14.74
N SER A 120 22.60 20.74 -15.39
CA SER A 120 23.89 20.09 -15.56
C SER A 120 24.78 20.39 -14.36
N ILE A 121 25.25 19.34 -13.69
CA ILE A 121 25.99 19.41 -12.43
C ILE A 121 27.25 18.57 -12.58
N GLU A 122 28.38 19.06 -12.08
CA GLU A 122 29.61 18.27 -11.95
C GLU A 122 29.51 17.41 -10.68
N PHE A 123 29.53 16.11 -10.85
CA PHE A 123 29.54 15.12 -9.79
C PHE A 123 30.92 14.52 -9.61
N THR A 124 31.36 14.37 -8.34
CA THR A 124 32.58 13.68 -7.98
C THR A 124 32.24 12.29 -7.44
N PHE A 125 32.77 11.26 -8.04
CA PHE A 125 32.62 9.86 -7.65
C PHE A 125 33.77 9.47 -6.74
N LEU A 126 33.48 9.04 -5.50
CA LEU A 126 34.43 8.75 -4.44
C LEU A 126 34.45 7.27 -4.06
N GLY A 127 35.57 6.76 -3.54
CA GLY A 127 35.71 5.40 -3.03
C GLY A 127 36.15 4.37 -4.07
N ASP A 128 36.46 4.78 -5.31
CA ASP A 128 37.09 3.91 -6.30
C ASP A 128 38.59 3.74 -5.95
N PRO A 129 39.18 2.53 -6.02
CA PRO A 129 40.59 2.31 -5.66
C PRO A 129 41.59 3.03 -6.59
N LYS A 130 41.17 3.47 -7.78
CA LYS A 130 41.99 4.35 -8.67
C LYS A 130 41.88 5.83 -8.32
N GLY A 131 41.19 6.16 -7.25
CA GLY A 131 40.95 7.52 -6.81
C GLY A 131 39.68 8.14 -7.36
N PRO A 132 39.34 9.34 -6.90
CA PRO A 132 38.13 10.04 -7.32
C PRO A 132 38.17 10.44 -8.80
N PHE A 133 36.99 10.53 -9.41
CA PHE A 133 36.84 11.09 -10.74
C PHE A 133 35.58 11.94 -10.85
N LYS A 134 35.59 12.88 -11.81
CA LYS A 134 34.49 13.83 -12.02
C LYS A 134 33.75 13.54 -13.30
N LYS A 135 32.44 13.82 -13.30
CA LYS A 135 31.56 13.76 -14.46
C LYS A 135 30.49 14.82 -14.41
N THR A 136 30.34 15.59 -15.47
CA THR A 136 29.19 16.49 -15.63
C THR A 136 28.01 15.69 -16.17
N ILE A 137 26.87 15.73 -15.45
CA ILE A 137 25.66 15.00 -15.78
C ILE A 137 24.48 15.99 -15.79
N THR A 138 23.67 15.96 -16.85
CA THR A 138 22.39 16.67 -16.87
C THR A 138 21.34 15.77 -16.26
N LEU A 139 20.73 16.24 -15.16
CA LEU A 139 19.68 15.50 -14.47
C LEU A 139 18.39 15.49 -15.31
N PRO A 140 17.68 14.36 -15.40
CA PRO A 140 16.38 14.28 -16.08
C PRO A 140 15.36 15.25 -15.49
N ASP A 141 14.42 15.70 -16.35
CA ASP A 141 13.27 16.54 -15.99
C ASP A 141 11.97 15.84 -16.43
N ASP A 142 11.87 14.56 -16.09
CA ASP A 142 10.76 13.65 -16.43
C ASP A 142 9.89 13.28 -15.24
N GLY A 143 10.15 13.92 -14.09
CA GLY A 143 9.46 13.65 -12.83
C GLY A 143 10.07 12.50 -12.02
N SER A 144 11.19 11.93 -12.45
CA SER A 144 11.96 10.97 -11.66
C SER A 144 12.58 11.64 -10.43
N ASP A 145 12.63 10.95 -9.31
CA ASP A 145 13.26 11.41 -8.05
C ASP A 145 14.67 10.83 -7.83
N ILE A 146 15.10 9.94 -8.70
CA ILE A 146 16.43 9.30 -8.68
C ILE A 146 16.92 9.08 -10.10
N LEU A 147 18.19 9.43 -10.37
CA LEU A 147 18.95 8.97 -11.51
C LEU A 147 19.83 7.78 -11.08
N ALA A 148 19.57 6.60 -11.63
CA ALA A 148 20.43 5.42 -11.52
C ALA A 148 21.60 5.55 -12.52
N TYR A 149 22.72 6.13 -12.08
CA TYR A 149 23.89 6.37 -12.93
C TYR A 149 24.88 5.20 -12.84
N HIS A 150 25.20 4.56 -13.97
CA HIS A 150 26.22 3.52 -14.05
C HIS A 150 27.57 4.14 -14.39
N PRO A 151 28.53 4.20 -13.44
CA PRO A 151 29.86 4.68 -13.71
C PRO A 151 30.55 3.91 -14.84
N GLU A 152 31.22 4.64 -15.74
CA GLU A 152 31.83 4.07 -16.92
C GLU A 152 33.29 4.54 -17.06
N LYS A 153 34.17 3.62 -17.47
CA LYS A 153 35.55 3.93 -17.84
C LYS A 153 36.01 2.99 -18.98
N ASN A 154 36.42 3.54 -20.11
CA ASN A 154 36.92 2.80 -21.26
C ASN A 154 35.95 1.72 -21.79
N GLY A 155 34.66 2.03 -21.85
CA GLY A 155 33.61 1.12 -22.29
C GLY A 155 33.20 0.06 -21.26
N LEU A 156 33.75 0.08 -20.04
CA LEU A 156 33.39 -0.82 -18.96
C LEU A 156 32.47 -0.09 -17.96
N PHE A 157 31.26 -0.57 -17.84
CA PHE A 157 30.24 -0.03 -16.93
C PHE A 157 30.22 -0.79 -15.61
N ALA A 158 30.02 -0.07 -14.52
CA ALA A 158 29.70 -0.71 -13.24
C ALA A 158 28.38 -1.50 -13.38
N PRO A 159 28.30 -2.74 -12.88
CA PRO A 159 27.08 -3.56 -12.99
C PRO A 159 25.88 -2.90 -12.31
N SER A 160 26.10 -2.27 -11.16
CA SER A 160 25.07 -1.56 -10.40
C SER A 160 25.32 -0.04 -10.40
N PRO A 161 24.23 0.75 -10.38
CA PRO A 161 24.34 2.21 -10.43
C PRO A 161 24.74 2.80 -9.09
N ASN A 162 25.25 4.03 -9.13
CA ASN A 162 25.20 4.97 -8.01
C ASN A 162 23.95 5.83 -8.16
N ASN A 163 23.16 5.92 -7.12
CA ASN A 163 21.92 6.69 -7.11
C ASN A 163 22.20 8.18 -6.84
N ILE A 164 21.67 9.05 -7.69
CA ILE A 164 21.74 10.50 -7.57
C ILE A 164 20.32 11.03 -7.36
N LYS A 165 20.07 11.75 -6.27
CA LYS A 165 18.74 12.31 -5.97
C LYS A 165 18.40 13.47 -6.92
N ILE A 166 17.14 13.52 -7.35
CA ILE A 166 16.60 14.60 -8.19
C ILE A 166 15.45 15.28 -7.45
N SER A 167 15.42 16.61 -7.49
CA SER A 167 14.31 17.39 -6.94
C SER A 167 13.98 18.58 -7.85
N ASN A 168 12.72 19.06 -7.78
CA ASN A 168 12.26 20.20 -8.60
C ASN A 168 12.62 21.57 -8.00
N PHE A 169 13.42 21.61 -6.95
CA PHE A 169 13.82 22.83 -6.24
C PHE A 169 15.33 23.02 -6.21
N PRO A 170 15.81 24.25 -5.97
CA PRO A 170 17.24 24.55 -5.96
C PRO A 170 18.03 23.76 -4.93
N SER A 171 19.30 23.55 -5.20
CA SER A 171 20.24 22.89 -4.31
C SER A 171 21.32 23.86 -3.81
N ILE A 172 21.65 23.74 -2.53
CA ILE A 172 22.72 24.46 -1.84
C ILE A 172 23.82 23.46 -1.54
N GLN A 173 25.04 23.81 -1.90
CA GLN A 173 26.24 23.09 -1.46
C GLN A 173 26.75 23.72 -0.16
N GLU A 174 27.21 22.92 0.79
CA GLU A 174 27.88 23.42 1.99
C GLU A 174 29.12 24.26 1.65
N VAL A 175 29.46 25.15 2.55
CA VAL A 175 30.66 25.98 2.48
C VAL A 175 31.34 25.93 3.85
N GLU A 176 32.48 25.29 3.89
CA GLU A 176 33.28 25.17 5.09
C GLU A 176 34.09 26.46 5.42
N PRO A 177 34.35 26.77 6.70
CA PRO A 177 33.87 26.06 7.89
C PRO A 177 32.40 26.38 8.18
N ASN A 178 31.59 25.34 8.52
CA ASN A 178 30.17 25.51 8.87
C ASN A 178 29.80 24.78 10.18
N ASN A 179 30.80 24.52 11.05
CA ASN A 179 30.69 23.71 12.26
C ASN A 179 29.94 24.37 13.43
N GLY A 180 29.36 25.55 13.23
CA GLY A 180 28.63 26.31 14.25
C GLY A 180 27.49 27.12 13.71
N ILE A 181 26.51 27.44 14.58
CA ILE A 181 25.33 28.25 14.19
C ILE A 181 25.74 29.58 13.55
N LYS A 182 26.80 30.22 14.00
CA LYS A 182 27.26 31.49 13.44
C LYS A 182 27.96 31.33 12.09
N GLU A 183 28.59 30.19 11.89
CA GLU A 183 29.35 29.81 10.70
C GLU A 183 28.52 29.06 9.66
N ALA A 184 27.25 28.78 9.99
CA ALA A 184 26.34 28.03 9.15
C ALA A 184 26.35 28.49 7.69
N THR A 185 26.42 27.57 6.75
CA THR A 185 26.24 27.83 5.31
C THR A 185 24.95 28.61 5.07
N LYS A 186 25.06 29.83 4.52
CA LYS A 186 23.95 30.76 4.37
C LYS A 186 23.34 30.67 2.98
N THR A 187 22.00 30.70 2.93
CA THR A 187 21.26 30.96 1.70
C THR A 187 20.20 32.02 1.93
N HIS A 188 19.98 32.89 0.94
CA HIS A 188 18.88 33.84 0.94
C HIS A 188 17.59 33.26 0.36
N LEU A 189 17.65 32.00 -0.08
CA LEU A 189 16.50 31.31 -0.65
C LEU A 189 15.57 30.80 0.46
N SER A 190 14.29 30.80 0.16
CA SER A 190 13.27 30.15 0.99
C SER A 190 13.11 28.69 0.59
N ILE A 191 12.77 27.84 1.56
CA ILE A 191 12.40 26.45 1.27
C ILE A 191 11.16 26.39 0.35
N PRO A 192 11.04 25.38 -0.58
CA PRO A 192 11.79 24.10 -0.59
C PRO A 192 13.21 24.22 -1.19
N LEU A 193 14.17 23.52 -0.56
CA LEU A 193 15.58 23.47 -0.95
C LEU A 193 16.14 22.07 -0.72
N GLY A 194 17.21 21.74 -1.47
CA GLY A 194 18.08 20.62 -1.20
C GLY A 194 19.43 21.11 -0.67
N PHE A 195 19.93 20.55 0.41
CA PHE A 195 21.26 20.84 0.96
C PHE A 195 22.14 19.63 0.77
N ASN A 196 23.33 19.81 0.19
CA ASN A 196 24.32 18.73 0.01
C ASN A 196 25.57 19.05 0.81
N GLY A 197 26.17 17.99 1.39
CA GLY A 197 27.42 18.12 2.11
C GLY A 197 28.09 16.77 2.40
N VAL A 198 29.17 16.82 3.18
CA VAL A 198 29.97 15.67 3.60
C VAL A 198 30.43 15.89 5.03
N ILE A 199 30.09 14.99 5.93
CA ILE A 199 30.72 14.94 7.28
C ILE A 199 32.15 14.45 7.09
N GLU A 200 33.10 15.39 6.93
CA GLU A 200 34.44 15.11 6.37
C GLU A 200 35.35 14.31 7.29
N LYS A 201 35.16 14.46 8.60
CA LYS A 201 36.02 13.88 9.64
C LYS A 201 35.24 13.55 10.91
N GLU A 202 35.85 12.82 11.82
CA GLU A 202 35.30 12.53 13.14
C GLU A 202 34.99 13.83 13.91
N GLY A 203 33.75 13.90 14.46
CA GLY A 203 33.25 15.06 15.21
C GLY A 203 32.80 16.24 14.37
N ASP A 204 32.77 16.10 13.05
CA ASP A 204 32.29 17.13 12.13
C ASP A 204 30.79 17.35 12.25
N ILE A 205 30.34 18.59 12.03
CA ILE A 205 28.97 19.03 12.24
C ILE A 205 28.66 20.13 11.24
N ASP A 206 27.64 19.93 10.38
CA ASP A 206 27.28 20.93 9.39
C ASP A 206 26.00 21.69 9.77
N TYR A 207 26.06 23.00 9.58
CA TYR A 207 24.92 23.89 9.79
C TYR A 207 24.56 24.65 8.51
N PHE A 208 23.24 24.75 8.25
CA PHE A 208 22.66 25.51 7.15
C PHE A 208 21.64 26.51 7.66
N ARG A 209 21.65 27.73 7.10
CA ARG A 209 20.63 28.76 7.35
C ARG A 209 19.71 28.93 6.16
N PHE A 210 18.42 29.04 6.39
CA PHE A 210 17.42 29.19 5.37
C PHE A 210 16.22 30.02 5.85
N GLN A 211 15.36 30.46 4.92
CA GLN A 211 14.14 31.20 5.21
C GLN A 211 12.91 30.30 5.12
N ALA A 212 11.95 30.48 6.05
CA ALA A 212 10.63 29.85 6.00
C ALA A 212 9.52 30.82 6.37
N LYS A 213 8.28 30.55 5.93
CA LYS A 213 7.10 31.37 6.19
C LYS A 213 6.22 30.75 7.27
N LYS A 214 5.54 31.62 8.03
CA LYS A 214 4.56 31.23 9.04
C LYS A 214 3.46 30.33 8.42
N GLY A 215 3.17 29.23 9.09
CA GLY A 215 2.13 28.27 8.67
C GLY A 215 2.58 27.28 7.61
N ASP A 216 3.73 27.48 6.97
CA ASP A 216 4.29 26.48 6.05
C ASP A 216 4.62 25.20 6.79
N ARG A 217 4.26 24.07 6.17
CA ARG A 217 4.47 22.73 6.74
C ARG A 217 5.34 21.92 5.80
N TYR A 218 6.44 21.38 6.34
CA TYR A 218 7.47 20.69 5.55
C TYR A 218 7.88 19.35 6.17
N TYR A 219 8.23 18.40 5.30
CA TYR A 219 9.15 17.31 5.60
C TYR A 219 10.57 17.81 5.37
N ILE A 220 11.47 17.59 6.33
CA ILE A 220 12.91 17.81 6.22
C ILE A 220 13.55 16.44 6.37
N LYS A 221 14.03 15.87 5.26
CA LYS A 221 14.53 14.50 5.20
C LYS A 221 15.99 14.47 4.80
N ALA A 222 16.81 13.78 5.60
CA ALA A 222 18.15 13.40 5.20
C ALA A 222 18.09 12.22 4.22
N HIS A 223 19.01 12.20 3.28
CA HIS A 223 19.32 11.09 2.39
C HIS A 223 20.81 10.80 2.52
N ALA A 224 21.13 9.76 3.27
CA ALA A 224 22.48 9.26 3.48
C ALA A 224 22.54 7.78 3.06
N ARG A 225 21.92 6.87 3.79
CA ARG A 225 21.86 5.45 3.42
C ARG A 225 21.20 5.23 2.06
N SER A 226 20.18 6.00 1.75
CA SER A 226 19.48 5.94 0.45
C SER A 226 20.32 6.37 -0.75
N VAL A 227 21.47 7.02 -0.52
CA VAL A 227 22.48 7.38 -1.52
C VAL A 227 23.83 6.68 -1.30
N ALA A 228 23.81 5.55 -0.59
CA ALA A 228 24.95 4.67 -0.35
C ALA A 228 26.06 5.27 0.55
N SER A 229 25.75 6.29 1.35
CA SER A 229 26.65 6.85 2.33
C SER A 229 26.69 6.01 3.61
N PRO A 230 27.85 5.82 4.26
CA PRO A 230 27.94 5.18 5.58
C PRO A 230 27.45 6.06 6.73
N LEU A 231 27.08 7.32 6.46
CA LEU A 231 26.56 8.27 7.44
C LEU A 231 25.25 7.75 8.07
N ASP A 232 25.16 7.84 9.37
CA ASP A 232 23.94 7.65 10.18
C ASP A 232 23.45 9.03 10.65
N PRO A 233 22.56 9.70 9.87
CA PRO A 233 22.33 11.13 10.02
C PRO A 233 21.43 11.47 11.20
N VAL A 234 21.85 12.43 12.02
CA VAL A 234 21.02 13.07 13.05
C VAL A 234 20.71 14.50 12.62
N LEU A 235 19.43 14.83 12.47
CA LEU A 235 18.97 16.18 12.14
C LEU A 235 18.48 16.93 13.38
N ASN A 236 18.85 18.20 13.49
CA ASN A 236 18.29 19.12 14.47
C ASN A 236 17.89 20.44 13.80
N LEU A 237 16.73 20.96 14.17
CA LEU A 237 16.19 22.23 13.68
C LEU A 237 16.16 23.26 14.82
N TYR A 238 16.59 24.48 14.52
CA TYR A 238 16.66 25.60 15.45
C TYR A 238 15.97 26.84 14.86
N HIS A 239 15.56 27.75 15.73
CA HIS A 239 15.28 29.13 15.35
C HIS A 239 16.57 29.85 14.92
N GLY A 240 16.48 30.95 14.18
CA GLY A 240 17.64 31.71 13.74
C GLY A 240 18.54 32.25 14.90
N ASP A 241 17.96 32.39 16.09
CA ASP A 241 18.67 32.77 17.34
C ASP A 241 19.38 31.58 18.03
N GLY A 242 19.26 30.36 17.51
CA GLY A 242 19.86 29.15 18.03
C GLY A 242 19.01 28.37 19.04
N LYS A 243 17.78 28.81 19.33
CA LYS A 243 16.89 28.06 20.22
C LYS A 243 16.40 26.81 19.51
N SER A 244 16.56 25.65 20.17
CA SER A 244 16.15 24.35 19.62
C SER A 244 14.63 24.28 19.40
N ILE A 245 14.25 23.66 18.29
CA ILE A 245 12.86 23.38 17.93
C ILE A 245 12.59 21.88 18.03
N ARG A 246 13.40 21.06 17.31
CA ARG A 246 13.18 19.61 17.18
C ARG A 246 14.44 18.93 16.67
N GLY A 247 14.62 17.67 17.03
CA GLY A 247 15.60 16.76 16.43
C GLY A 247 15.00 15.41 16.12
N ASN A 248 15.70 14.65 15.28
CA ASN A 248 15.37 13.26 14.93
C ASN A 248 16.64 12.57 14.43
N ASP A 249 16.80 11.28 14.78
CA ASP A 249 17.89 10.41 14.35
C ASP A 249 17.44 9.32 13.38
N ASP A 250 16.17 8.87 13.45
CA ASP A 250 15.63 7.85 12.58
C ASP A 250 14.33 8.31 11.89
N GLY A 251 14.18 8.05 10.61
CA GLY A 251 12.92 8.16 9.91
C GLY A 251 12.08 6.89 10.11
N GLY A 252 10.79 7.00 10.38
CA GLY A 252 9.91 5.88 10.78
C GLY A 252 9.94 4.61 9.93
N ASN A 253 10.61 4.59 8.77
CA ASN A 253 10.80 3.43 7.88
C ASN A 253 12.26 3.23 7.44
N GLY A 254 13.25 3.73 8.18
CA GLY A 254 14.66 3.58 7.84
C GLY A 254 15.58 4.49 8.64
N PRO A 255 16.90 4.31 8.51
CA PRO A 255 17.89 5.03 9.27
C PRO A 255 18.12 6.49 8.83
N ASP A 256 17.54 6.92 7.70
CA ASP A 256 17.63 8.32 7.26
C ASP A 256 16.65 9.19 8.05
N SER A 257 17.15 10.21 8.76
CA SER A 257 16.37 11.11 9.64
C SER A 257 15.26 11.86 8.89
N LEU A 258 14.10 12.04 9.54
CA LEU A 258 12.96 12.77 9.02
C LEU A 258 12.33 13.67 10.09
N ILE A 259 12.32 14.97 9.87
CA ILE A 259 11.60 15.96 10.67
C ILE A 259 10.35 16.40 9.93
N THR A 260 9.20 16.45 10.65
CA THR A 260 7.99 17.12 10.18
C THR A 260 7.83 18.41 10.98
N GLN A 261 7.79 19.57 10.29
CA GLN A 261 7.72 20.86 10.95
C GLN A 261 6.66 21.76 10.34
N THR A 262 5.88 22.42 11.21
CA THR A 262 5.08 23.59 10.86
C THR A 262 5.78 24.83 11.42
N PHE A 263 6.13 25.78 10.56
CA PHE A 263 6.88 26.96 10.97
C PHE A 263 5.97 27.98 11.67
N PRO A 264 6.28 28.39 12.92
CA PRO A 264 5.38 29.23 13.72
C PRO A 264 5.41 30.71 13.34
N LYS A 265 6.46 31.19 12.66
CA LYS A 265 6.66 32.57 12.24
C LYS A 265 7.49 32.66 10.97
N ASP A 266 7.40 33.80 10.26
CA ASP A 266 8.32 34.13 9.18
C ASP A 266 9.71 34.35 9.76
N GLY A 267 10.75 33.98 9.00
CA GLY A 267 12.12 34.29 9.37
C GLY A 267 13.11 33.18 9.10
N GLU A 268 14.26 33.38 9.69
CA GLU A 268 15.44 32.52 9.56
C GLU A 268 15.38 31.34 10.51
N TYR A 269 15.79 30.18 9.99
CA TYR A 269 15.93 28.93 10.72
C TYR A 269 17.28 28.30 10.42
N VAL A 270 17.74 27.42 11.32
CA VAL A 270 19.03 26.74 11.21
C VAL A 270 18.79 25.23 11.28
N LEU A 271 19.34 24.53 10.32
CA LEU A 271 19.36 23.08 10.27
C LEU A 271 20.77 22.58 10.59
N ARG A 272 20.89 21.58 11.44
CA ARG A 272 22.14 20.90 11.79
C ARG A 272 22.05 19.45 11.38
N ILE A 273 23.15 18.91 10.84
CA ILE A 273 23.36 17.48 10.59
C ILE A 273 24.67 17.02 11.19
N THR A 274 24.70 15.79 11.69
CA THR A 274 25.88 15.09 12.20
C THR A 274 25.70 13.58 12.07
N ASP A 275 26.78 12.81 12.19
CA ASP A 275 26.71 11.35 12.33
C ASP A 275 26.29 10.97 13.77
N HIS A 276 25.47 9.94 13.94
CA HIS A 276 24.98 9.48 15.25
C HIS A 276 26.11 9.07 16.21
N LEU A 277 27.17 8.45 15.68
CA LEU A 277 28.36 8.04 16.44
C LEU A 277 29.54 9.01 16.28
N SER A 278 29.28 10.21 15.76
CA SER A 278 30.30 11.24 15.48
C SER A 278 31.40 10.78 14.52
N ARG A 279 31.17 9.79 13.68
CA ARG A 279 32.09 9.36 12.62
C ARG A 279 32.07 10.35 11.48
N GLY A 280 33.12 10.33 10.66
CA GLY A 280 33.19 11.14 9.45
C GLY A 280 34.30 10.66 8.53
N SER A 281 34.15 10.89 7.26
CA SER A 281 35.15 10.67 6.21
C SER A 281 34.66 11.29 4.90
N PRO A 282 35.47 11.38 3.86
CA PRO A 282 35.01 11.84 2.54
C PRO A 282 33.88 11.04 1.92
N LEU A 283 33.56 9.86 2.48
CA LEU A 283 32.45 9.02 2.03
C LEU A 283 31.13 9.29 2.77
N HIS A 284 31.13 10.09 3.85
CA HIS A 284 29.93 10.43 4.63
C HIS A 284 29.14 11.56 3.96
N ALA A 285 28.87 11.39 2.65
CA ALA A 285 28.10 12.34 1.87
C ALA A 285 26.61 12.28 2.24
N TYR A 286 25.93 13.42 2.11
CA TYR A 286 24.48 13.48 2.36
C TYR A 286 23.79 14.50 1.45
N ARG A 287 22.46 14.33 1.39
CA ARG A 287 21.56 15.36 0.89
C ARG A 287 20.40 15.50 1.86
N ILE A 288 20.03 16.75 2.21
CA ILE A 288 18.81 17.04 2.97
C ILE A 288 17.81 17.71 2.03
N GLU A 289 16.59 17.21 1.97
CA GLU A 289 15.53 17.79 1.18
C GLU A 289 14.43 18.36 2.07
N THR A 290 14.00 19.59 1.77
CA THR A 290 12.83 20.21 2.37
C THR A 290 11.68 20.14 1.38
N GLN A 291 10.68 19.31 1.67
CA GLN A 291 9.53 19.10 0.81
C GLN A 291 8.26 19.64 1.46
N LYS A 292 7.53 20.53 0.77
CA LYS A 292 6.26 21.06 1.28
C LYS A 292 5.23 19.94 1.41
N ILE A 293 4.61 19.87 2.60
CA ILE A 293 3.55 18.91 2.87
C ILE A 293 2.28 19.41 2.22
N GLY A 294 1.86 18.73 1.19
CA GLY A 294 0.62 18.95 0.48
C GLY A 294 -0.37 17.79 0.66
N PRO A 295 -1.51 17.87 0.00
CA PRO A 295 -2.42 16.76 -0.11
C PRO A 295 -1.79 15.63 -0.93
N GLU A 296 -1.92 14.39 -0.42
CA GLU A 296 -1.42 13.19 -1.09
C GLU A 296 -2.54 12.17 -1.27
N ILE A 297 -2.57 11.55 -2.44
CA ILE A 297 -3.48 10.46 -2.78
C ILE A 297 -2.65 9.26 -3.24
N SER A 298 -3.02 8.06 -2.79
CA SER A 298 -2.54 6.82 -3.41
C SER A 298 -3.58 5.71 -3.29
N ALA A 299 -3.50 4.74 -4.20
CA ALA A 299 -4.25 3.50 -4.14
C ALA A 299 -3.31 2.31 -4.22
N SER A 300 -3.73 1.19 -3.64
CA SER A 300 -3.02 -0.10 -3.72
C SER A 300 -4.03 -1.24 -3.62
N ILE A 301 -3.65 -2.44 -4.03
CA ILE A 301 -4.42 -3.64 -3.69
C ILE A 301 -3.96 -4.18 -2.33
N PRO A 302 -4.87 -4.82 -1.55
CA PRO A 302 -4.50 -5.50 -0.31
C PRO A 302 -3.51 -6.64 -0.58
N MET A 303 -2.54 -6.81 0.31
CA MET A 303 -1.69 -7.99 0.32
C MET A 303 -2.45 -9.16 0.94
N PHE A 304 -2.39 -10.34 0.33
CA PHE A 304 -3.03 -11.55 0.88
C PHE A 304 -2.20 -12.15 2.03
N SER A 305 -0.90 -12.28 1.78
CA SER A 305 0.09 -12.69 2.78
C SER A 305 1.48 -12.33 2.27
N ASN A 306 2.47 -12.31 3.15
CA ASN A 306 3.86 -12.03 2.76
C ASN A 306 4.42 -13.06 1.77
N ARG A 307 3.93 -14.31 1.79
CA ARG A 307 4.41 -15.37 0.89
C ARG A 307 3.71 -15.41 -0.45
N ASP A 308 2.43 -15.03 -0.50
CA ASP A 308 1.57 -15.18 -1.69
C ASP A 308 1.33 -13.87 -2.42
N SER A 309 1.82 -12.75 -1.88
CA SER A 309 1.55 -11.41 -2.42
C SER A 309 1.92 -11.28 -3.90
N GLN A 310 3.04 -11.86 -4.29
CA GLN A 310 3.53 -11.79 -5.68
C GLN A 310 2.72 -12.62 -6.65
N SER A 311 2.32 -13.83 -6.27
CA SER A 311 1.59 -14.75 -7.16
C SER A 311 0.15 -14.31 -7.43
N ARG A 312 -0.42 -13.48 -6.56
CA ARG A 312 -1.82 -13.04 -6.63
C ARG A 312 -1.99 -11.58 -7.06
N GLN A 313 -0.93 -10.94 -7.47
CA GLN A 313 -0.96 -9.51 -7.81
C GLN A 313 -1.20 -9.24 -9.29
N MET A 314 -1.94 -10.11 -9.98
CA MET A 314 -2.49 -9.86 -11.30
C MET A 314 -3.99 -10.10 -11.30
N ILE A 315 -4.71 -9.42 -12.19
CA ILE A 315 -6.16 -9.57 -12.35
C ILE A 315 -6.46 -10.37 -13.61
N PRO A 316 -6.84 -11.65 -13.51
CA PRO A 316 -7.35 -12.41 -14.63
C PRO A 316 -8.80 -12.02 -14.89
N VAL A 317 -9.10 -11.48 -16.07
CA VAL A 317 -10.45 -11.07 -16.48
C VAL A 317 -10.98 -12.07 -17.51
N PRO A 318 -11.97 -12.92 -17.17
CA PRO A 318 -12.49 -13.90 -18.11
C PRO A 318 -13.27 -13.23 -19.24
N ARG A 319 -13.10 -13.70 -20.49
CA ARG A 319 -13.89 -13.26 -21.64
C ARG A 319 -15.40 -13.32 -21.36
N GLY A 320 -16.12 -12.27 -21.76
CA GLY A 320 -17.56 -12.15 -21.57
C GLY A 320 -18.02 -12.16 -20.12
N ASN A 321 -17.13 -11.90 -19.18
CA ASN A 321 -17.39 -11.97 -17.75
C ASN A 321 -16.67 -10.83 -16.98
N ARG A 322 -16.65 -10.91 -15.67
CA ARG A 322 -16.08 -9.89 -14.77
C ARG A 322 -15.17 -10.51 -13.73
N ALA A 323 -14.12 -9.78 -13.38
CA ALA A 323 -13.27 -10.01 -12.22
C ALA A 323 -13.31 -8.79 -11.31
N ALA A 324 -13.09 -8.97 -10.02
CA ALA A 324 -13.06 -7.87 -9.08
C ALA A 324 -11.82 -7.93 -8.18
N THR A 325 -11.36 -6.75 -7.78
CA THR A 325 -10.43 -6.57 -6.68
C THR A 325 -10.89 -5.40 -5.81
N SER A 326 -10.21 -5.16 -4.70
CA SER A 326 -10.46 -4.00 -3.85
C SER A 326 -9.25 -3.07 -3.90
N PHE A 327 -9.47 -1.77 -4.10
CA PHE A 327 -8.42 -0.77 -3.92
C PHE A 327 -8.48 -0.20 -2.51
N THR A 328 -7.37 -0.27 -1.80
CA THR A 328 -7.16 0.50 -0.58
C THR A 328 -6.74 1.91 -0.96
N LEU A 329 -7.49 2.90 -0.48
CA LEU A 329 -7.29 4.32 -0.77
C LEU A 329 -6.64 5.02 0.41
N SER A 330 -5.60 5.78 0.15
CA SER A 330 -4.95 6.64 1.14
C SER A 330 -5.16 8.10 0.77
N ARG A 331 -5.62 8.88 1.75
CA ARG A 331 -5.73 10.35 1.69
C ARG A 331 -4.89 10.92 2.82
N LYS A 332 -3.95 11.81 2.50
CA LYS A 332 -3.19 12.53 3.52
C LYS A 332 -3.34 14.03 3.30
N ASN A 333 -3.50 14.76 4.39
CA ASN A 333 -3.61 16.22 4.44
C ASN A 333 -4.80 16.83 3.66
N PHE A 334 -5.84 16.04 3.38
CA PHE A 334 -7.12 16.50 2.84
C PHE A 334 -8.22 15.48 3.10
N THR A 335 -9.47 15.90 2.92
CA THR A 335 -10.66 15.06 2.89
C THR A 335 -11.44 15.36 1.61
N GLY A 336 -11.98 14.31 0.98
CA GLY A 336 -12.77 14.49 -0.25
C GLY A 336 -13.03 13.16 -0.94
N ASP A 337 -13.99 13.18 -1.85
CA ASP A 337 -14.36 12.03 -2.68
C ASP A 337 -13.27 11.78 -3.72
N LEU A 338 -13.10 10.53 -4.12
CA LEU A 338 -12.12 10.12 -5.12
C LEU A 338 -12.79 9.42 -6.29
N ASP A 339 -12.29 9.74 -7.47
CA ASP A 339 -12.57 9.02 -8.71
C ASP A 339 -11.33 8.23 -9.14
N VAL A 340 -11.54 7.08 -9.82
CA VAL A 340 -10.47 6.22 -10.33
C VAL A 340 -10.56 6.14 -11.84
N LEU A 341 -9.50 6.53 -12.53
CA LEU A 341 -9.37 6.45 -13.97
C LEU A 341 -8.29 5.43 -14.35
N ALA A 342 -8.64 4.48 -15.21
CA ALA A 342 -7.70 3.48 -15.71
C ALA A 342 -7.13 3.87 -17.08
N LYS A 343 -5.84 3.55 -17.29
CA LYS A 343 -5.14 3.68 -18.56
C LYS A 343 -4.50 2.34 -18.92
N ASN A 344 -4.22 2.15 -20.19
CA ASN A 344 -3.51 0.97 -20.70
C ASN A 344 -4.19 -0.36 -20.34
N LEU A 345 -5.54 -0.41 -20.33
CA LEU A 345 -6.26 -1.66 -20.18
C LEU A 345 -6.10 -2.55 -21.42
N PRO A 346 -6.16 -3.90 -21.28
CA PRO A 346 -6.23 -4.80 -22.43
C PRO A 346 -7.43 -4.45 -23.32
N LYS A 347 -7.32 -4.68 -24.62
CA LYS A 347 -8.39 -4.40 -25.58
C LYS A 347 -9.69 -5.14 -25.20
N GLY A 348 -10.81 -4.42 -25.22
CA GLY A 348 -12.12 -4.96 -24.82
C GLY A 348 -12.34 -5.10 -23.32
N VAL A 349 -11.43 -4.60 -22.47
CA VAL A 349 -11.58 -4.53 -21.02
C VAL A 349 -12.01 -3.12 -20.60
N LYS A 350 -12.98 -3.05 -19.69
CA LYS A 350 -13.45 -1.81 -19.04
C LYS A 350 -13.48 -1.97 -17.53
N ILE A 351 -13.36 -0.87 -16.80
CA ILE A 351 -13.57 -0.85 -15.35
C ILE A 351 -14.89 -0.22 -14.97
N SER A 352 -15.44 -0.69 -13.86
CA SER A 352 -16.54 -0.04 -13.14
C SER A 352 -16.09 0.14 -11.69
N VAL A 353 -16.20 1.35 -11.17
CA VAL A 353 -15.77 1.72 -9.83
C VAL A 353 -16.85 2.60 -9.21
N PRO A 354 -17.39 2.26 -8.03
CA PRO A 354 -18.29 3.13 -7.29
C PRO A 354 -17.59 4.44 -6.91
N LYS A 355 -18.35 5.50 -6.69
CA LYS A 355 -17.80 6.70 -6.05
C LYS A 355 -17.19 6.33 -4.70
N ALA A 356 -16.02 6.91 -4.41
CA ALA A 356 -15.31 6.71 -3.16
C ALA A 356 -15.45 7.92 -2.25
N PRO A 357 -16.53 8.03 -1.44
CA PRO A 357 -16.68 9.09 -0.47
C PRO A 357 -15.49 9.18 0.48
N SER A 358 -15.31 10.33 1.12
CA SER A 358 -14.20 10.56 2.07
C SER A 358 -14.16 9.53 3.22
N SER A 359 -15.29 8.95 3.58
CA SER A 359 -15.40 7.89 4.60
C SER A 359 -14.91 6.51 4.16
N PHE A 360 -14.63 6.29 2.86
CA PHE A 360 -14.19 4.99 2.35
C PHE A 360 -12.67 4.95 2.17
N ASN A 361 -12.03 4.02 2.87
CA ASN A 361 -10.62 3.70 2.71
C ASN A 361 -10.40 2.47 1.80
N SER A 362 -11.48 1.87 1.30
CA SER A 362 -11.42 0.74 0.37
C SER A 362 -12.64 0.75 -0.53
N ILE A 363 -12.43 0.52 -1.82
CA ILE A 363 -13.49 0.46 -2.83
C ILE A 363 -13.30 -0.76 -3.74
N PRO A 364 -14.37 -1.40 -4.19
CA PRO A 364 -14.30 -2.45 -5.19
C PRO A 364 -14.03 -1.87 -6.57
N VAL A 365 -13.19 -2.54 -7.34
CA VAL A 365 -12.94 -2.27 -8.75
C VAL A 365 -13.31 -3.51 -9.54
N VAL A 366 -14.29 -3.39 -10.43
CA VAL A 366 -14.75 -4.49 -11.29
C VAL A 366 -14.23 -4.28 -12.70
N PHE A 367 -13.51 -5.27 -13.20
CA PHE A 367 -13.03 -5.36 -14.57
C PHE A 367 -13.99 -6.23 -15.38
N SER A 368 -14.44 -5.77 -16.54
CA SER A 368 -15.31 -6.51 -17.45
C SER A 368 -14.64 -6.67 -18.80
N ALA A 369 -14.58 -7.91 -19.32
CA ALA A 369 -14.09 -8.20 -20.65
C ALA A 369 -15.23 -8.50 -21.61
N GLU A 370 -15.16 -7.99 -22.83
CA GLU A 370 -16.08 -8.33 -23.92
C GLU A 370 -15.94 -9.82 -24.30
N ALA A 371 -17.01 -10.43 -24.83
CA ALA A 371 -17.01 -11.84 -25.18
C ALA A 371 -15.97 -12.20 -26.27
N ASN A 372 -15.62 -11.24 -27.12
CA ASN A 372 -14.63 -11.37 -28.19
C ASN A 372 -13.29 -10.68 -27.87
N ALA A 373 -13.07 -10.25 -26.63
CA ALA A 373 -11.81 -9.62 -26.24
C ALA A 373 -10.62 -10.54 -26.56
N PRO A 374 -9.52 -10.05 -27.13
CA PRO A 374 -8.34 -10.87 -27.40
C PRO A 374 -7.70 -11.36 -26.10
N LEU A 375 -7.08 -12.56 -26.13
CA LEU A 375 -6.27 -13.06 -25.02
C LEU A 375 -4.94 -12.30 -24.96
N GLU A 376 -4.96 -11.17 -24.32
CA GLU A 376 -3.79 -10.31 -24.16
C GLU A 376 -3.64 -9.81 -22.73
N LYS A 377 -2.50 -9.25 -22.44
CA LYS A 377 -2.15 -8.71 -21.11
C LYS A 377 -1.61 -7.30 -21.25
N SER A 378 -1.78 -6.51 -20.20
CA SER A 378 -1.21 -5.18 -20.11
C SER A 378 -0.78 -4.85 -18.69
N LEU A 379 0.02 -3.81 -18.56
CA LEU A 379 0.35 -3.15 -17.30
C LEU A 379 -0.53 -1.90 -17.20
N ALA A 380 -1.66 -2.03 -16.52
CA ALA A 380 -2.63 -0.96 -16.39
C ALA A 380 -2.21 0.04 -15.31
N GLU A 381 -2.35 1.32 -15.61
CA GLU A 381 -2.12 2.42 -14.68
C GLU A 381 -3.46 2.98 -14.19
N PHE A 382 -3.45 3.51 -12.95
CA PHE A 382 -4.65 4.12 -12.38
C PHE A 382 -4.29 5.47 -11.78
N ASP A 383 -4.96 6.50 -12.27
CA ASP A 383 -4.97 7.82 -11.67
C ASP A 383 -6.14 7.91 -10.68
N ILE A 384 -5.84 8.38 -9.48
CA ILE A 384 -6.83 8.58 -8.42
C ILE A 384 -6.98 10.08 -8.26
N ILE A 385 -8.17 10.60 -8.47
CA ILE A 385 -8.39 12.05 -8.60
C ILE A 385 -9.42 12.53 -7.58
N HIS A 386 -9.12 13.64 -6.93
CA HIS A 386 -10.07 14.47 -6.21
C HIS A 386 -10.25 15.79 -6.95
N PHE A 387 -11.49 16.17 -7.21
CA PHE A 387 -11.82 17.48 -7.78
C PHE A 387 -12.54 18.34 -6.73
N ASP A 388 -11.88 19.38 -6.27
CA ASP A 388 -12.45 20.38 -5.36
C ASP A 388 -13.21 21.43 -6.21
N LYS A 389 -14.54 21.31 -6.21
CA LYS A 389 -15.42 22.18 -7.01
C LYS A 389 -15.39 23.64 -6.55
N ASP A 390 -15.22 23.87 -5.25
CA ASP A 390 -15.26 25.22 -4.67
C ASP A 390 -14.01 26.03 -5.04
N LYS A 391 -12.86 25.35 -5.16
CA LYS A 391 -11.59 25.97 -5.53
C LYS A 391 -11.24 25.80 -7.00
N ASN A 392 -12.02 25.03 -7.76
CA ASN A 392 -11.72 24.66 -9.15
C ASN A 392 -10.30 24.08 -9.31
N THR A 393 -9.89 23.22 -8.37
CA THR A 393 -8.57 22.57 -8.35
C THR A 393 -8.71 21.07 -8.28
N SER A 394 -7.74 20.35 -8.85
CA SER A 394 -7.67 18.91 -8.75
C SER A 394 -6.41 18.46 -8.03
N ILE A 395 -6.54 17.39 -7.26
CA ILE A 395 -5.43 16.67 -6.64
C ILE A 395 -5.41 15.30 -7.28
N SER A 396 -4.26 14.86 -7.75
CA SER A 396 -4.11 13.54 -8.35
C SER A 396 -3.05 12.74 -7.60
N GLY A 397 -3.28 11.44 -7.52
CA GLY A 397 -2.32 10.46 -7.05
C GLY A 397 -2.35 9.24 -7.95
N LYS A 398 -1.45 8.31 -7.71
CA LYS A 398 -1.31 7.10 -8.53
C LYS A 398 -1.49 5.84 -7.72
N TYR A 399 -1.85 4.79 -8.41
CA TYR A 399 -1.80 3.43 -7.90
C TYR A 399 -0.35 3.03 -7.62
N LYS A 400 -0.14 2.33 -6.51
CA LYS A 400 1.14 1.78 -6.09
C LYS A 400 1.02 0.28 -5.88
N HIS A 401 1.77 -0.48 -6.66
CA HIS A 401 1.83 -1.92 -6.57
C HIS A 401 3.12 -2.33 -5.88
N ARG A 402 3.01 -2.78 -4.64
CA ARG A 402 4.14 -3.27 -3.86
C ARG A 402 4.33 -4.76 -4.10
N VAL A 403 5.53 -5.15 -4.42
CA VAL A 403 5.96 -6.54 -4.58
C VAL A 403 7.07 -6.82 -3.59
N ASP A 404 6.85 -7.74 -2.64
CA ASP A 404 7.89 -8.23 -1.75
C ASP A 404 8.75 -9.23 -2.52
N LEU A 405 9.99 -8.87 -2.80
CA LEU A 405 10.91 -9.67 -3.61
C LEU A 405 11.72 -10.65 -2.75
N VAL A 406 12.14 -10.23 -1.55
CA VAL A 406 12.86 -11.07 -0.59
C VAL A 406 12.28 -10.90 0.80
N TYR A 407 11.99 -11.99 1.45
CA TYR A 407 11.57 -12.02 2.85
C TYR A 407 12.19 -13.21 3.58
N GLY A 408 12.38 -13.07 4.90
CA GLY A 408 13.05 -14.06 5.72
C GLY A 408 12.80 -13.89 7.22
N PRO A 409 13.43 -14.75 8.04
CA PRO A 409 13.37 -14.63 9.49
C PRO A 409 14.07 -13.35 9.99
N PRO A 410 13.69 -12.80 11.18
CA PRO A 410 12.54 -13.25 11.96
C PRO A 410 11.20 -12.70 11.42
N ASN A 411 10.11 -13.41 11.70
CA ASN A 411 8.73 -12.98 11.42
C ASN A 411 8.37 -12.69 9.95
N ASN A 412 9.07 -13.33 8.98
CA ASN A 412 8.90 -13.07 7.54
C ASN A 412 9.05 -11.57 7.18
N ARG A 413 10.04 -10.91 7.77
CA ARG A 413 10.38 -9.53 7.45
C ARG A 413 10.75 -9.41 5.97
N THR A 414 10.26 -8.35 5.32
CA THR A 414 10.67 -8.00 3.96
C THR A 414 12.04 -7.33 3.99
N TYR A 415 12.99 -7.90 3.26
CA TYR A 415 14.36 -7.38 3.11
C TYR A 415 14.53 -6.62 1.80
N TYR A 416 13.79 -6.99 0.77
CA TYR A 416 13.80 -6.29 -0.50
C TYR A 416 12.39 -6.23 -1.09
N GLU A 417 11.96 -5.04 -1.46
CA GLU A 417 10.67 -4.79 -2.10
C GLU A 417 10.83 -3.88 -3.31
N ALA A 418 9.90 -3.98 -4.23
CA ALA A 418 9.77 -3.07 -5.35
C ALA A 418 8.35 -2.48 -5.38
N THR A 419 8.23 -1.21 -5.76
CA THR A 419 6.94 -0.55 -5.97
C THR A 419 6.82 -0.12 -7.42
N TYR A 420 5.72 -0.50 -8.05
CA TYR A 420 5.42 -0.18 -9.45
C TYR A 420 4.15 0.67 -9.55
N PRO A 421 4.04 1.57 -10.54
CA PRO A 421 2.84 2.40 -10.74
C PRO A 421 1.72 1.68 -11.50
N PHE A 422 1.83 0.39 -11.75
CA PHE A 422 0.92 -0.37 -12.59
C PHE A 422 0.48 -1.69 -11.95
N LEU A 423 -0.68 -2.19 -12.38
CA LEU A 423 -1.24 -3.49 -12.01
C LEU A 423 -1.31 -4.37 -13.26
N PRO A 424 -0.73 -5.58 -13.26
CA PRO A 424 -0.86 -6.52 -14.35
C PRO A 424 -2.32 -7.00 -14.51
N ILE A 425 -2.86 -6.89 -15.72
CA ILE A 425 -4.21 -7.37 -16.08
C ILE A 425 -4.08 -8.27 -17.30
N ALA A 426 -4.76 -9.41 -17.27
CA ALA A 426 -4.79 -10.34 -18.40
C ALA A 426 -6.22 -10.76 -18.72
N VAL A 427 -6.58 -10.74 -20.00
CA VAL A 427 -7.78 -11.39 -20.51
C VAL A 427 -7.49 -12.89 -20.58
N VAL A 428 -8.36 -13.69 -19.94
CA VAL A 428 -8.22 -15.15 -19.88
C VAL A 428 -9.44 -15.84 -20.51
N GLU A 429 -9.33 -17.14 -20.72
CA GLU A 429 -10.44 -17.94 -21.27
C GLU A 429 -11.70 -17.80 -20.40
N PRO A 430 -12.89 -18.01 -20.99
CA PRO A 430 -14.14 -17.95 -20.26
C PRO A 430 -14.16 -18.90 -19.07
N VAL A 431 -14.83 -18.50 -18.00
CA VAL A 431 -15.09 -19.35 -16.83
C VAL A 431 -16.52 -19.87 -16.86
N PRO A 432 -16.82 -21.06 -16.28
CA PRO A 432 -18.05 -21.80 -16.52
C PRO A 432 -19.28 -21.25 -15.78
N PHE A 433 -19.21 -20.06 -15.22
CA PHE A 433 -20.39 -19.39 -14.64
C PHE A 433 -20.23 -17.87 -14.65
N LYS A 434 -21.38 -17.19 -14.62
CA LYS A 434 -21.48 -15.72 -14.40
C LYS A 434 -22.33 -15.45 -13.18
N VAL A 435 -22.08 -14.33 -12.53
CA VAL A 435 -22.86 -13.86 -11.38
C VAL A 435 -23.56 -12.57 -11.75
N LYS A 436 -24.86 -12.50 -11.46
CA LYS A 436 -25.68 -11.32 -11.65
C LYS A 436 -26.35 -10.94 -10.34
N LEU A 437 -26.20 -9.71 -9.94
CA LEU A 437 -26.89 -9.14 -8.79
C LEU A 437 -28.11 -8.37 -9.30
N HIS A 438 -29.29 -8.64 -8.73
CA HIS A 438 -30.52 -7.98 -9.10
C HIS A 438 -30.77 -6.77 -8.19
N PRO A 439 -31.22 -5.62 -8.76
CA PRO A 439 -31.63 -4.49 -7.93
C PRO A 439 -32.77 -4.91 -6.99
N PRO A 440 -32.71 -4.53 -5.72
CA PRO A 440 -33.82 -4.78 -4.81
C PRO A 440 -35.03 -3.91 -5.20
N PRO A 441 -36.25 -4.44 -5.05
CA PRO A 441 -37.46 -3.69 -5.39
C PRO A 441 -37.79 -2.58 -4.39
N THR A 442 -37.21 -2.65 -3.17
CA THR A 442 -37.43 -1.69 -2.09
C THR A 442 -36.12 -1.10 -1.59
N PRO A 443 -36.12 0.13 -1.04
CA PRO A 443 -35.00 0.61 -0.27
C PRO A 443 -34.83 -0.21 1.01
N ILE A 444 -33.62 -0.18 1.60
CA ILE A 444 -33.39 -0.62 2.97
C ILE A 444 -33.52 0.59 3.89
N VAL A 445 -34.32 0.48 4.96
CA VAL A 445 -34.48 1.56 5.94
C VAL A 445 -33.59 1.32 7.16
N ARG A 446 -33.26 2.37 7.90
CA ARG A 446 -32.56 2.25 9.19
C ARG A 446 -33.32 1.32 10.14
N GLY A 447 -32.60 0.44 10.86
CA GLY A 447 -33.20 -0.62 11.65
C GLY A 447 -33.82 -1.75 10.86
N GLY A 448 -33.73 -1.74 9.53
CA GLY A 448 -34.39 -2.68 8.63
C GLY A 448 -33.48 -3.77 8.09
N SER A 449 -34.12 -4.67 7.34
CA SER A 449 -33.45 -5.75 6.63
C SER A 449 -34.02 -5.92 5.22
N LEU A 450 -33.20 -6.45 4.31
CA LEU A 450 -33.50 -6.63 2.91
C LEU A 450 -32.79 -7.85 2.36
N ASN A 451 -33.47 -8.62 1.50
CA ASN A 451 -32.86 -9.73 0.77
C ASN A 451 -32.60 -9.34 -0.68
N ILE A 452 -31.36 -9.47 -1.13
CA ILE A 452 -30.97 -9.22 -2.51
C ILE A 452 -30.81 -10.54 -3.26
N LYS A 453 -31.47 -10.68 -4.41
CA LYS A 453 -31.34 -11.87 -5.24
C LYS A 453 -30.00 -11.87 -5.99
N VAL A 454 -29.24 -12.95 -5.80
CA VAL A 454 -28.03 -13.27 -6.55
C VAL A 454 -28.37 -14.42 -7.50
N GLU A 455 -28.22 -14.18 -8.78
CA GLU A 455 -28.41 -15.18 -9.83
C GLU A 455 -27.06 -15.68 -10.33
N VAL A 456 -26.96 -16.99 -10.59
CA VAL A 456 -25.80 -17.62 -11.20
C VAL A 456 -26.24 -18.23 -12.54
N ILE A 457 -25.60 -17.80 -13.60
CA ILE A 457 -25.77 -18.35 -14.94
C ILE A 457 -24.62 -19.34 -15.13
N ARG A 458 -24.96 -20.64 -15.24
CA ARG A 458 -24.02 -21.76 -15.34
C ARG A 458 -23.90 -22.26 -16.76
N ASP A 459 -22.75 -22.67 -17.19
CA ASP A 459 -22.59 -23.47 -18.40
C ASP A 459 -23.14 -24.88 -18.16
N ALA A 460 -23.57 -25.56 -19.24
CA ALA A 460 -24.31 -26.80 -19.18
C ALA A 460 -23.66 -27.90 -18.32
N ASN A 461 -22.33 -27.96 -18.30
CA ASN A 461 -21.57 -28.99 -17.57
C ASN A 461 -21.05 -28.52 -16.22
N PHE A 462 -21.49 -27.36 -15.71
CA PHE A 462 -20.99 -26.81 -14.45
C PHE A 462 -22.11 -26.73 -13.41
N SER A 463 -22.04 -27.60 -12.39
CA SER A 463 -23.05 -27.69 -11.33
C SER A 463 -22.54 -27.42 -9.92
N LYS A 464 -21.21 -27.18 -9.73
CA LYS A 464 -20.58 -27.04 -8.40
C LYS A 464 -21.21 -25.94 -7.53
N GLU A 465 -21.12 -26.10 -6.20
CA GLU A 465 -21.48 -25.05 -5.23
C GLU A 465 -20.70 -23.76 -5.54
N ILE A 466 -21.37 -22.63 -5.41
CA ILE A 466 -20.75 -21.30 -5.54
C ILE A 466 -20.92 -20.55 -4.23
N VAL A 467 -19.78 -20.14 -3.66
CA VAL A 467 -19.73 -19.26 -2.49
C VAL A 467 -19.75 -17.82 -2.99
N VAL A 468 -20.71 -17.02 -2.50
CA VAL A 468 -20.85 -15.62 -2.91
C VAL A 468 -20.50 -14.71 -1.74
N LYS A 469 -19.62 -13.75 -2.00
CA LYS A 469 -19.16 -12.72 -1.04
C LYS A 469 -19.51 -11.33 -1.55
N ILE A 470 -19.92 -10.44 -0.66
CA ILE A 470 -20.10 -9.02 -1.01
C ILE A 470 -18.72 -8.36 -1.17
N LEU A 471 -18.55 -7.55 -2.22
CA LEU A 471 -17.28 -6.89 -2.52
C LEU A 471 -16.99 -5.74 -1.55
N ALA A 472 -17.99 -4.91 -1.29
CA ALA A 472 -17.93 -3.84 -0.31
C ALA A 472 -19.33 -3.56 0.24
N LYS A 473 -19.40 -3.08 1.47
CA LYS A 473 -20.65 -2.71 2.14
C LYS A 473 -20.66 -1.23 2.46
N PRO A 474 -21.78 -0.54 2.25
CA PRO A 474 -21.94 0.83 2.79
C PRO A 474 -21.78 0.86 4.30
N PRO A 475 -21.38 2.00 4.88
CA PRO A 475 -21.31 2.16 6.32
C PRO A 475 -22.64 1.85 6.98
N GLY A 476 -22.63 1.15 8.11
CA GLY A 476 -23.83 0.77 8.84
C GLY A 476 -24.63 -0.42 8.25
N ILE A 477 -24.25 -0.92 7.05
CA ILE A 477 -24.85 -2.11 6.47
C ILE A 477 -24.14 -3.37 6.97
N GLY A 478 -24.90 -4.23 7.64
CA GLY A 478 -24.51 -5.58 8.04
C GLY A 478 -24.84 -6.59 6.94
N ALA A 479 -24.00 -7.61 6.79
CA ALA A 479 -24.23 -8.74 5.90
C ALA A 479 -23.48 -9.96 6.44
N LYS A 480 -23.95 -11.17 6.11
CA LYS A 480 -23.14 -12.39 6.34
C LYS A 480 -21.83 -12.30 5.57
N GLY A 481 -20.77 -12.96 6.05
CA GLY A 481 -19.48 -13.01 5.36
C GLY A 481 -19.57 -13.63 3.96
N ASN A 482 -20.43 -14.63 3.80
CA ASN A 482 -20.75 -15.26 2.51
C ASN A 482 -22.14 -15.93 2.56
N ILE A 483 -22.66 -16.25 1.37
CA ILE A 483 -23.76 -17.17 1.18
C ILE A 483 -23.32 -18.29 0.24
N LYS A 484 -23.97 -19.44 0.32
CA LYS A 484 -23.74 -20.58 -0.56
C LYS A 484 -24.92 -20.76 -1.51
N ILE A 485 -24.65 -20.86 -2.80
CA ILE A 485 -25.59 -21.30 -3.80
C ILE A 485 -25.26 -22.77 -4.08
N PRO A 486 -26.13 -23.73 -3.63
CA PRO A 486 -25.80 -25.15 -3.68
C PRO A 486 -25.63 -25.67 -5.12
N THR A 487 -25.04 -26.83 -5.22
CA THR A 487 -24.92 -27.60 -6.46
C THR A 487 -26.25 -27.64 -7.22
N GLY A 488 -26.22 -27.28 -8.51
CA GLY A 488 -27.39 -27.29 -9.39
C GLY A 488 -28.42 -26.19 -9.14
N LYS A 489 -28.27 -25.33 -8.13
CA LYS A 489 -29.13 -24.17 -7.92
C LYS A 489 -28.58 -22.94 -8.64
N ASN A 490 -29.47 -22.09 -9.14
CA ASN A 490 -29.12 -20.94 -9.98
C ASN A 490 -29.35 -19.59 -9.29
N PHE A 491 -29.82 -19.57 -8.07
CA PHE A 491 -29.95 -18.32 -7.32
C PHE A 491 -29.88 -18.55 -5.80
N GLY A 492 -29.63 -17.47 -5.07
CA GLY A 492 -29.71 -17.38 -3.63
C GLY A 492 -30.01 -15.95 -3.19
N PHE A 493 -30.23 -15.74 -1.89
CA PHE A 493 -30.54 -14.43 -1.34
C PHE A 493 -29.42 -14.00 -0.38
N TYR A 494 -28.92 -12.79 -0.59
CA TYR A 494 -27.98 -12.14 0.29
C TYR A 494 -28.73 -11.22 1.24
N SER A 495 -28.84 -11.58 2.50
CA SER A 495 -29.54 -10.78 3.50
C SER A 495 -28.63 -9.64 4.00
N LEU A 496 -29.15 -8.43 3.91
CA LEU A 496 -28.54 -7.20 4.43
C LEU A 496 -29.36 -6.68 5.60
N THR A 497 -28.70 -6.02 6.54
CA THR A 497 -29.33 -5.29 7.65
C THR A 497 -28.76 -3.87 7.69
N ALA A 498 -29.58 -2.88 8.03
CA ALA A 498 -29.14 -1.50 8.25
C ALA A 498 -29.28 -1.15 9.73
N ASN A 499 -28.23 -0.68 10.36
CA ASN A 499 -28.34 -0.18 11.74
C ASN A 499 -28.93 1.24 11.78
N GLY A 500 -29.28 1.74 12.97
CA GLY A 500 -29.87 3.07 13.16
C GLY A 500 -28.97 4.24 12.72
N GLY A 501 -27.65 4.04 12.59
CA GLY A 501 -26.66 5.05 12.15
C GLY A 501 -26.29 4.94 10.67
N THR A 502 -26.94 4.05 9.89
CA THR A 502 -26.66 3.89 8.44
C THR A 502 -26.87 5.22 7.71
N PRO A 503 -25.91 5.75 6.96
CA PRO A 503 -26.08 6.97 6.20
C PRO A 503 -27.17 6.82 5.13
N ILE A 504 -28.02 7.84 5.00
CA ILE A 504 -29.05 7.91 3.96
C ILE A 504 -28.39 8.24 2.63
N GLY A 505 -28.83 7.59 1.55
CA GLY A 505 -28.30 7.83 0.21
C GLY A 505 -28.39 6.63 -0.72
N GLU A 506 -27.74 6.74 -1.87
CA GLU A 506 -27.60 5.67 -2.85
C GLU A 506 -26.18 5.13 -2.85
N TRP A 507 -26.04 3.82 -2.83
CA TRP A 507 -24.78 3.11 -2.77
C TRP A 507 -24.69 2.07 -3.88
N GLU A 508 -23.54 1.93 -4.49
CA GLU A 508 -23.29 0.86 -5.45
C GLU A 508 -22.69 -0.35 -4.73
N ILE A 509 -23.33 -1.49 -4.85
CA ILE A 509 -22.89 -2.76 -4.26
C ILE A 509 -22.75 -3.84 -5.32
N GLY A 510 -21.82 -4.74 -5.12
CA GLY A 510 -21.55 -5.88 -5.99
C GLY A 510 -21.13 -7.11 -5.18
N VAL A 511 -21.14 -8.26 -5.82
CA VAL A 511 -20.72 -9.53 -5.20
C VAL A 511 -19.73 -10.27 -6.09
N GLN A 512 -18.97 -11.18 -5.50
CA GLN A 512 -18.08 -12.11 -6.18
C GLN A 512 -18.49 -13.55 -5.86
N GLY A 513 -18.66 -14.35 -6.90
CA GLY A 513 -18.85 -15.79 -6.79
C GLY A 513 -17.50 -16.52 -6.90
N GLU A 514 -17.32 -17.53 -6.07
CA GLU A 514 -16.13 -18.38 -5.99
C GLU A 514 -16.54 -19.85 -6.07
N ALA A 515 -15.89 -20.62 -6.93
CA ALA A 515 -16.10 -22.05 -7.05
C ALA A 515 -14.77 -22.79 -7.17
N ALA A 516 -14.71 -24.05 -6.68
CA ALA A 516 -13.50 -24.86 -6.79
C ALA A 516 -13.23 -25.25 -8.25
N ALA A 517 -11.99 -25.06 -8.72
CA ALA A 517 -11.54 -25.55 -10.02
C ALA A 517 -11.29 -27.07 -9.99
N SER A 518 -11.40 -27.74 -11.14
CA SER A 518 -11.21 -29.20 -11.23
C SER A 518 -9.75 -29.64 -11.02
N GLY A 519 -8.78 -28.76 -11.35
CA GLY A 519 -7.35 -29.00 -11.18
C GLY A 519 -6.75 -28.39 -9.90
N GLY A 520 -7.58 -28.00 -8.93
CA GLY A 520 -7.16 -27.21 -7.76
C GLY A 520 -7.29 -25.71 -7.99
N GLY A 521 -7.33 -24.94 -6.89
CA GLY A 521 -7.54 -23.49 -6.93
C GLY A 521 -9.02 -23.08 -7.02
N GLN A 522 -9.26 -21.82 -7.36
CA GLN A 522 -10.60 -21.22 -7.37
C GLN A 522 -10.90 -20.53 -8.71
N ILE A 523 -12.14 -20.64 -9.14
CA ILE A 523 -12.71 -19.89 -10.25
C ILE A 523 -13.48 -18.72 -9.67
N LEU A 524 -13.19 -17.51 -10.12
CA LEU A 524 -13.79 -16.28 -9.63
C LEU A 524 -14.60 -15.59 -10.74
N ALA A 525 -15.77 -15.08 -10.39
CA ALA A 525 -16.57 -14.23 -11.27
C ALA A 525 -17.27 -13.15 -10.45
N ALA A 526 -17.14 -11.89 -10.86
CA ALA A 526 -17.82 -10.77 -10.21
C ALA A 526 -19.18 -10.47 -10.87
N SER A 527 -20.09 -9.86 -10.11
CA SER A 527 -21.36 -9.35 -10.61
C SER A 527 -21.21 -7.94 -11.23
N ASN A 528 -22.28 -7.47 -11.85
CA ASN A 528 -22.52 -6.04 -12.03
C ASN A 528 -22.70 -5.34 -10.67
N PHE A 529 -22.48 -4.02 -10.63
CA PHE A 529 -22.98 -3.19 -9.55
C PHE A 529 -24.48 -2.95 -9.68
N ILE A 530 -25.15 -2.82 -8.55
CA ILE A 530 -26.53 -2.36 -8.43
C ILE A 530 -26.60 -1.22 -7.42
N LYS A 531 -27.63 -0.38 -7.53
CA LYS A 531 -27.93 0.67 -6.56
C LYS A 531 -28.69 0.08 -5.38
N LEU A 532 -28.18 0.33 -4.18
CA LEU A 532 -28.86 0.11 -2.90
C LEU A 532 -29.23 1.46 -2.31
N LYS A 533 -30.51 1.73 -2.19
CA LYS A 533 -31.02 2.96 -1.58
C LYS A 533 -31.22 2.75 -0.09
N THR A 534 -30.68 3.63 0.74
CA THR A 534 -30.90 3.66 2.20
C THR A 534 -31.80 4.84 2.56
N GLU A 535 -32.80 4.62 3.39
CA GLU A 535 -33.80 5.64 3.77
C GLU A 535 -34.07 5.65 5.28
N GLU A 536 -34.75 6.71 5.74
CA GLU A 536 -35.26 6.76 7.10
C GLU A 536 -36.34 5.70 7.33
N PRO A 537 -36.52 5.21 8.57
CA PRO A 537 -37.61 4.29 8.88
C PRO A 537 -38.96 4.98 8.71
N TYR A 538 -40.01 4.18 8.52
CA TYR A 538 -41.37 4.69 8.36
C TYR A 538 -42.00 5.08 9.68
N LEU A 539 -41.59 4.40 10.76
CA LEU A 539 -42.11 4.66 12.12
C LEU A 539 -41.08 4.25 13.17
N SER A 540 -41.27 4.73 14.38
CA SER A 540 -40.62 4.19 15.57
C SER A 540 -41.63 3.51 16.49
N VAL A 541 -41.19 2.49 17.21
CA VAL A 541 -42.03 1.72 18.14
C VAL A 541 -41.44 1.84 19.54
N LYS A 542 -42.25 2.31 20.49
CA LYS A 542 -41.93 2.32 21.91
C LYS A 542 -42.71 1.24 22.63
N ILE A 543 -42.05 0.21 23.09
CA ILE A 543 -42.67 -0.87 23.85
C ILE A 543 -42.87 -0.40 25.32
N ASN A 544 -44.11 -0.38 25.78
CA ASN A 544 -44.43 0.00 27.12
C ASN A 544 -44.24 -1.19 28.09
N MET A 545 -43.90 -0.90 29.34
CA MET A 545 -43.76 -1.94 30.35
C MET A 545 -45.13 -2.58 30.65
N SER A 546 -45.20 -3.90 30.57
CA SER A 546 -46.38 -4.67 30.85
C SER A 546 -46.07 -5.84 31.81
N ALA A 547 -47.03 -6.28 32.55
CA ALA A 547 -46.94 -7.45 33.41
C ALA A 547 -48.04 -8.43 33.09
N VAL A 548 -47.67 -9.71 32.94
CA VAL A 548 -48.65 -10.80 32.68
C VAL A 548 -48.39 -11.90 33.71
N GLN A 549 -49.46 -12.35 34.34
CA GLN A 549 -49.40 -13.45 35.31
C GLN A 549 -49.28 -14.79 34.61
N ARG A 550 -48.51 -15.72 35.14
CA ARG A 550 -48.38 -17.09 34.61
C ARG A 550 -49.75 -17.75 34.46
N GLY A 551 -49.93 -18.49 33.38
CA GLY A 551 -51.22 -19.17 33.06
C GLY A 551 -52.35 -18.22 32.67
N GLN A 552 -52.07 -16.93 32.50
CA GLN A 552 -53.08 -15.91 32.20
C GLN A 552 -52.78 -15.23 30.86
N GLN A 553 -53.78 -14.53 30.36
CA GLN A 553 -53.68 -13.61 29.23
C GLN A 553 -53.44 -12.17 29.76
N GLY A 554 -52.69 -11.42 29.00
CA GLY A 554 -52.46 -10.00 29.25
C GLY A 554 -52.25 -9.25 27.97
N GLU A 555 -51.91 -8.00 28.03
CA GLU A 555 -51.72 -7.16 26.87
C GLU A 555 -50.38 -6.41 26.98
N MET A 556 -49.68 -6.33 25.81
CA MET A 556 -48.52 -5.44 25.68
C MET A 556 -48.86 -4.35 24.68
N VAL A 557 -48.74 -3.12 25.13
CA VAL A 557 -49.02 -1.93 24.32
C VAL A 557 -47.71 -1.35 23.84
N CYS A 558 -47.67 -1.10 22.53
CA CYS A 558 -46.56 -0.41 21.84
C CYS A 558 -47.09 0.90 21.26
N ASP A 559 -46.54 2.03 21.66
CA ASP A 559 -46.84 3.32 21.06
C ASP A 559 -46.13 3.43 19.73
N LEU A 560 -46.82 3.97 18.74
CA LEU A 560 -46.30 4.20 17.38
C LEU A 560 -46.12 5.69 17.15
N ASP A 561 -44.95 6.05 16.60
CA ASP A 561 -44.70 7.37 16.04
C ASP A 561 -44.47 7.18 14.51
N ILE A 562 -45.46 7.58 13.72
CA ILE A 562 -45.44 7.45 12.25
C ILE A 562 -44.67 8.64 11.68
N MET A 563 -43.43 8.41 11.27
CA MET A 563 -42.53 9.44 10.73
C MET A 563 -42.75 9.67 9.22
N ARG A 564 -43.23 8.66 8.51
CA ARG A 564 -43.52 8.73 7.07
C ARG A 564 -44.83 8.02 6.78
N PRO A 565 -45.72 8.63 5.98
CA PRO A 565 -46.98 7.95 5.58
C PRO A 565 -46.66 6.74 4.71
N PHE A 566 -47.55 5.72 4.78
CA PHE A 566 -47.55 4.56 3.90
C PHE A 566 -49.01 4.17 3.58
N GLU A 567 -49.17 3.48 2.49
CA GLU A 567 -50.49 3.00 2.04
C GLU A 567 -50.68 1.50 2.37
N GLY A 568 -51.92 1.10 2.66
CA GLY A 568 -52.25 -0.27 2.94
C GLY A 568 -52.06 -0.69 4.40
N ILE A 569 -52.23 -1.97 4.64
CA ILE A 569 -52.17 -2.56 5.99
C ILE A 569 -50.79 -3.12 6.24
N ALA A 570 -50.11 -2.57 7.24
CA ALA A 570 -48.85 -3.04 7.75
C ALA A 570 -49.07 -4.12 8.82
N LYS A 571 -48.02 -4.91 9.07
CA LYS A 571 -48.06 -6.01 10.02
C LYS A 571 -46.96 -5.85 11.07
N ALA A 572 -47.33 -6.08 12.32
CA ALA A 572 -46.40 -6.03 13.45
C ALA A 572 -46.27 -7.39 14.12
N GLU A 573 -45.06 -7.78 14.47
CA GLU A 573 -44.72 -8.97 15.25
C GLU A 573 -43.87 -8.59 16.46
N LEU A 574 -44.29 -9.00 17.63
CA LEU A 574 -43.49 -8.86 18.85
C LEU A 574 -42.53 -10.05 18.97
N LYS A 575 -41.24 -9.77 19.03
CA LYS A 575 -40.16 -10.77 19.17
C LYS A 575 -39.46 -10.68 20.51
N GLY A 576 -38.82 -11.77 20.93
CA GLY A 576 -38.06 -11.83 22.17
C GLY A 576 -38.89 -12.18 23.38
N LEU A 577 -40.13 -12.63 23.22
CA LEU A 577 -40.95 -13.14 24.34
C LEU A 577 -40.23 -14.31 25.04
N PRO A 578 -40.38 -14.42 26.39
CA PRO A 578 -39.80 -15.52 27.11
C PRO A 578 -40.42 -16.88 26.72
N PRO A 579 -39.74 -18.00 26.98
CA PRO A 579 -40.29 -19.33 26.73
C PRO A 579 -41.66 -19.53 27.37
N PHE A 580 -42.54 -20.24 26.66
CA PHE A 580 -43.91 -20.49 27.11
C PHE A 580 -44.82 -19.24 27.16
N SER A 581 -44.44 -18.23 26.36
CA SER A 581 -45.25 -17.05 26.10
C SER A 581 -45.40 -16.87 24.58
N SER A 582 -46.57 -16.49 24.12
CA SER A 582 -46.91 -16.29 22.72
C SER A 582 -47.80 -15.08 22.50
N THR A 583 -47.76 -14.56 21.29
CA THR A 583 -48.64 -13.51 20.80
C THR A 583 -48.90 -13.73 19.32
N GLU A 584 -49.95 -13.13 18.78
CA GLU A 584 -50.24 -13.09 17.37
C GLU A 584 -49.66 -11.86 16.68
N GLN A 585 -49.62 -11.90 15.36
CA GLN A 585 -49.30 -10.77 14.49
C GLN A 585 -50.48 -9.80 14.46
N ILE A 586 -50.22 -8.50 14.58
CA ILE A 586 -51.24 -7.46 14.59
C ILE A 586 -51.14 -6.63 13.32
N ASP A 587 -52.26 -6.37 12.71
CA ASP A 587 -52.43 -5.49 11.56
C ASP A 587 -52.63 -4.04 12.04
N PHE A 588 -52.02 -3.09 11.34
CA PHE A 588 -52.14 -1.66 11.61
C PHE A 588 -51.98 -0.82 10.34
N ASP A 589 -52.36 0.44 10.37
CA ASP A 589 -52.25 1.38 9.25
C ASP A 589 -51.46 2.65 9.65
N ALA A 590 -51.30 3.58 8.70
CA ALA A 590 -50.56 4.82 8.92
C ALA A 590 -51.27 5.80 9.90
N ASN A 591 -52.51 5.54 10.29
CA ASN A 591 -53.28 6.34 11.26
C ASN A 591 -53.19 5.75 12.66
N SER A 592 -52.63 4.57 12.81
CA SER A 592 -52.55 3.87 14.08
C SER A 592 -51.53 4.54 15.00
N SER A 593 -51.90 4.91 16.22
CA SER A 593 -51.01 5.47 17.22
C SER A 593 -50.48 4.44 18.24
N GLN A 594 -51.10 3.27 18.28
CA GLN A 594 -50.74 2.16 19.18
C GLN A 594 -50.98 0.82 18.52
N ILE A 595 -50.16 -0.16 18.90
CA ILE A 595 -50.38 -1.59 18.63
C ILE A 595 -50.55 -2.31 19.99
N ARG A 596 -51.56 -3.19 20.09
CA ARG A 596 -51.85 -3.98 21.27
C ARG A 596 -51.67 -5.45 20.97
N PHE A 597 -50.63 -6.05 21.57
CA PHE A 597 -50.35 -7.47 21.42
C PHE A 597 -51.00 -8.26 22.57
N PRO A 598 -51.94 -9.15 22.29
CA PRO A 598 -52.45 -10.10 23.30
C PRO A 598 -51.32 -11.09 23.63
N ILE A 599 -50.93 -11.15 24.87
CA ILE A 599 -49.88 -12.05 25.36
C ILE A 599 -50.57 -13.20 26.14
N THR A 600 -50.31 -14.43 25.70
CA THR A 600 -50.73 -15.65 26.42
C THR A 600 -49.49 -16.27 27.08
N THR A 601 -49.60 -16.60 28.36
CA THR A 601 -48.53 -17.29 29.11
C THR A 601 -49.02 -18.62 29.64
N GLU A 602 -48.18 -19.66 29.59
CA GLU A 602 -48.46 -20.95 30.18
C GLU A 602 -48.05 -20.97 31.67
N ASP A 603 -48.65 -21.88 32.47
CA ASP A 603 -48.34 -22.05 33.90
C ASP A 603 -46.85 -22.31 34.17
N LYS A 604 -46.15 -22.96 33.26
CA LYS A 604 -44.72 -23.28 33.33
C LYS A 604 -43.80 -22.11 32.92
N ALA A 605 -44.33 -20.97 32.48
CA ALA A 605 -43.52 -19.79 32.18
C ALA A 605 -42.75 -19.32 33.40
N ARG A 606 -41.51 -18.91 33.24
CA ARG A 606 -40.68 -18.38 34.31
C ARG A 606 -41.11 -16.96 34.66
N ALA A 607 -41.28 -16.69 35.99
CA ALA A 607 -41.43 -15.34 36.48
C ALA A 607 -40.08 -14.59 36.33
N GLY A 608 -40.13 -13.34 35.91
CA GLY A 608 -38.94 -12.50 35.77
C GLY A 608 -39.15 -11.35 34.78
N LEU A 609 -38.13 -10.51 34.66
CA LEU A 609 -38.13 -9.36 33.75
C LEU A 609 -37.46 -9.74 32.42
N THR A 610 -38.20 -9.57 31.33
CA THR A 610 -37.69 -9.73 29.95
C THR A 610 -37.36 -8.35 29.34
N LYS A 611 -36.12 -8.10 28.97
CA LYS A 611 -35.64 -6.79 28.47
C LYS A 611 -35.37 -6.74 26.99
N ASN A 612 -35.32 -7.89 26.30
CA ASN A 612 -34.89 -7.99 24.89
C ASN A 612 -36.08 -8.15 23.93
N LEU A 613 -37.18 -7.44 24.23
CA LEU A 613 -38.31 -7.39 23.32
C LEU A 613 -38.10 -6.34 22.24
N PHE A 614 -38.49 -6.64 21.01
CA PHE A 614 -38.53 -5.69 19.91
C PHE A 614 -39.75 -5.98 19.02
N CYS A 615 -40.29 -4.91 18.45
CA CYS A 615 -41.39 -5.01 17.50
C CYS A 615 -40.83 -4.99 16.07
N PHE A 616 -41.08 -6.04 15.33
CA PHE A 616 -40.70 -6.19 13.94
C PHE A 616 -41.90 -5.84 13.07
N VAL A 617 -41.74 -4.86 12.16
CA VAL A 617 -42.79 -4.36 11.31
C VAL A 617 -42.57 -4.66 9.83
N ARG A 618 -43.63 -4.94 9.09
CA ARG A 618 -43.63 -5.12 7.66
C ARG A 618 -44.63 -4.15 7.04
N ILE A 619 -44.12 -3.23 6.23
CA ILE A 619 -44.89 -2.14 5.63
C ILE A 619 -45.00 -2.40 4.12
N PRO A 620 -46.21 -2.36 3.53
CA PRO A 620 -46.39 -2.45 2.08
C PRO A 620 -45.68 -1.32 1.35
N PHE A 621 -45.00 -1.67 0.25
CA PHE A 621 -44.33 -0.71 -0.60
C PHE A 621 -44.27 -1.25 -2.04
N SER A 622 -45.03 -0.67 -2.96
CA SER A 622 -45.05 -1.03 -4.40
C SER A 622 -45.18 -2.55 -4.67
N GLY A 623 -46.04 -3.23 -3.92
CA GLY A 623 -46.27 -4.67 -4.05
C GLY A 623 -45.29 -5.57 -3.29
N GLU A 624 -44.34 -5.00 -2.60
CA GLU A 624 -43.34 -5.68 -1.76
C GLU A 624 -43.46 -5.22 -0.29
N LEU A 625 -42.59 -5.72 0.56
CA LEU A 625 -42.60 -5.38 1.99
C LEU A 625 -41.26 -4.75 2.42
N ILE A 626 -41.33 -3.58 3.04
CA ILE A 626 -40.19 -2.99 3.79
C ILE A 626 -40.27 -3.52 5.22
N THR A 627 -39.16 -4.01 5.74
CA THR A 627 -39.06 -4.57 7.07
C THR A 627 -38.09 -3.78 7.94
N HIS A 628 -38.50 -3.42 9.16
CA HIS A 628 -37.61 -2.84 10.16
C HIS A 628 -38.11 -3.12 11.60
N SER A 629 -37.30 -2.76 12.60
CA SER A 629 -37.62 -2.92 14.02
C SER A 629 -37.22 -1.70 14.82
#